data_354afd267d469cb6607bc576f6e16bc4
#
_entry.id   354afd267d469cb6607bc576f6e16bc4
#
_cell.length_a   1.000
_cell.length_b   1.000
_cell.length_c   1.000
_cell.angle_alpha   90.00
_cell.angle_beta   90.00
_cell.angle_gamma   90.00
#
_symmetry.space_group_name_H-M   'P 1'
#
loop_
_entity.id
_entity.type
_entity.pdbx_description
1 polymer ?
#
loop_
_entity_poly.entity_id
_entity_poly.type
_entity_poly.pdbx_seq_one_letter_code
_entity_poly.pdbx_strand_id
1 'polypeptide(L)'
;MSKFMDWIDARFPATKMWEDHLSKYYAPKNFNFLYFFGSLALLVLVNQIVTGVWLTMSFTPSAEEAFASVEYIMRDVEYGWILRYLHSTGASAFFIVVYLHMFRGLLYGSYQKPRELVWLFGMLIYLALMAEAFMGYLLPWGQMSYWGAQVIISLFGAIPLIGDDLTQWIRGDYLISGITLNRFFALHVIALPIVILGLVVLHILALHEVGSNNPDGIDIKKNKDENGVPLDGIPFHPYYTVKDIVGVVVFLFVFCAVVFFFPEMGGYFLEKPNFEQANAFKTPEHIAPVWYFTPFYAILRAVPDKLFGVIAMGAAIAVLFVLPWLDRSPVRSMRYKGWLSKLFLLVFCVAFVILGVLGVLAPTPGRTLLSQVCTVLYFAYFLLMPFYTRLEKTKPVPERVTG
;
A
#
# COMPACT_ATOMS: atom_id res chain seq x y z
N MET A 1 5.93 -27.17 -30.90
CA MET A 1 6.76 -26.69 -29.77
C MET A 1 8.13 -27.34 -29.83
N SER A 2 9.17 -26.83 -29.17
CA SER A 2 10.48 -27.49 -29.16
C SER A 2 10.41 -28.73 -28.27
N LYS A 3 11.19 -29.78 -28.58
CA LYS A 3 11.32 -31.01 -27.75
C LYS A 3 11.62 -30.67 -26.27
N PHE A 4 12.25 -29.54 -26.02
CA PHE A 4 12.54 -29.03 -24.67
C PHE A 4 11.27 -28.59 -23.94
N MET A 5 10.36 -27.87 -24.61
CA MET A 5 9.08 -27.47 -24.00
C MET A 5 8.18 -28.68 -23.75
N ASP A 6 8.13 -29.64 -24.66
CA ASP A 6 7.37 -30.89 -24.47
C ASP A 6 7.92 -31.68 -23.25
N TRP A 7 9.23 -31.66 -23.03
CA TRP A 7 9.86 -32.29 -21.86
C TRP A 7 9.50 -31.57 -20.55
N ILE A 8 9.43 -30.21 -20.56
CA ILE A 8 8.98 -29.41 -19.41
C ILE A 8 7.52 -29.71 -19.13
N ASP A 9 6.65 -29.60 -20.12
CA ASP A 9 5.20 -29.71 -19.96
C ASP A 9 4.75 -31.10 -19.48
N ALA A 10 5.50 -32.13 -19.81
CA ALA A 10 5.27 -33.48 -19.28
C ALA A 10 5.51 -33.58 -17.77
N ARG A 11 6.18 -32.60 -17.13
CA ARG A 11 6.57 -32.60 -15.70
C ARG A 11 5.98 -31.43 -14.94
N PHE A 12 5.83 -30.32 -15.60
CA PHE A 12 5.30 -29.08 -15.08
C PHE A 12 4.53 -28.37 -16.21
N PRO A 13 3.23 -28.07 -16.05
CA PRO A 13 2.37 -27.58 -17.14
C PRO A 13 2.65 -26.10 -17.48
N ALA A 14 3.89 -25.77 -17.86
CA ALA A 14 4.34 -24.40 -18.09
C ALA A 14 3.57 -23.72 -19.22
N THR A 15 3.36 -24.41 -20.36
CA THR A 15 2.58 -23.88 -21.48
C THR A 15 1.15 -23.62 -21.08
N LYS A 16 0.51 -24.52 -20.34
CA LYS A 16 -0.86 -24.34 -19.84
C LYS A 16 -0.95 -23.15 -18.91
N MET A 17 0.00 -23.00 -17.97
CA MET A 17 0.04 -21.84 -17.05
C MET A 17 0.22 -20.51 -17.82
N TRP A 18 1.08 -20.50 -18.83
CA TRP A 18 1.23 -19.35 -19.73
C TRP A 18 -0.08 -19.02 -20.45
N GLU A 19 -0.75 -20.02 -20.98
CA GLU A 19 -2.02 -19.85 -21.68
C GLU A 19 -3.11 -19.32 -20.74
N ASP A 20 -3.31 -19.96 -19.62
CA ASP A 20 -4.40 -19.65 -18.67
C ASP A 20 -4.24 -18.25 -18.03
N HIS A 21 -3.00 -17.81 -17.80
CA HIS A 21 -2.74 -16.56 -17.07
C HIS A 21 -2.29 -15.38 -17.93
N LEU A 22 -1.87 -15.61 -19.17
CA LEU A 22 -1.35 -14.56 -20.05
C LEU A 22 -1.99 -14.55 -21.43
N SER A 23 -1.72 -15.55 -22.29
CA SER A 23 -2.12 -15.49 -23.70
C SER A 23 -3.61 -15.74 -23.95
N LYS A 24 -4.27 -16.55 -23.10
CA LYS A 24 -5.72 -16.82 -23.14
C LYS A 24 -6.48 -16.13 -22.00
N TYR A 25 -5.80 -15.31 -21.18
CA TYR A 25 -6.46 -14.44 -20.23
C TYR A 25 -6.95 -13.18 -20.96
N TYR A 26 -8.25 -13.03 -21.05
CA TYR A 26 -8.87 -11.87 -21.71
C TYR A 26 -9.16 -10.77 -20.71
N ALA A 27 -8.56 -9.60 -20.91
CA ALA A 27 -8.81 -8.41 -20.13
C ALA A 27 -9.72 -7.41 -20.88
N PRO A 28 -10.49 -6.56 -20.17
CA PRO A 28 -11.32 -5.52 -20.79
C PRO A 28 -10.52 -4.60 -21.71
N LYS A 29 -11.03 -4.33 -22.90
CA LYS A 29 -10.32 -3.54 -23.94
C LYS A 29 -10.12 -2.06 -23.60
N ASN A 30 -10.83 -1.52 -22.58
CA ASN A 30 -10.84 -0.10 -22.20
C ASN A 30 -10.01 0.25 -20.97
N PHE A 31 -8.99 -0.53 -20.62
CA PHE A 31 -8.07 -0.16 -19.55
C PHE A 31 -7.35 1.15 -19.87
N ASN A 32 -7.31 2.04 -18.88
CA ASN A 32 -6.56 3.29 -18.91
C ASN A 32 -5.32 3.22 -18.02
N PHE A 33 -4.57 4.33 -17.90
CA PHE A 33 -3.32 4.40 -17.14
C PHE A 33 -3.45 4.00 -15.65
N LEU A 34 -4.64 4.13 -15.03
CA LEU A 34 -4.85 3.72 -13.64
C LEU A 34 -4.71 2.20 -13.43
N TYR A 35 -4.74 1.41 -14.49
CA TYR A 35 -4.54 -0.03 -14.42
C TYR A 35 -3.08 -0.44 -14.34
N PHE A 36 -2.12 0.45 -14.63
CA PHE A 36 -0.69 0.18 -14.47
C PHE A 36 -0.26 0.01 -13.01
N PHE A 37 -0.99 0.60 -12.06
CA PHE A 37 -0.57 0.59 -10.66
C PHE A 37 -0.56 -0.79 -10.00
N GLY A 38 -1.23 -1.80 -10.57
CA GLY A 38 -1.12 -3.19 -10.13
C GLY A 38 0.22 -3.83 -10.51
N SER A 39 0.60 -3.73 -11.79
CA SER A 39 1.90 -4.23 -12.29
C SER A 39 3.07 -3.43 -11.72
N LEU A 40 2.91 -2.12 -11.53
CA LEU A 40 3.92 -1.27 -10.87
C LEU A 40 4.12 -1.64 -9.39
N ALA A 41 3.05 -2.01 -8.66
CA ALA A 41 3.19 -2.50 -7.29
C ALA A 41 4.03 -3.79 -7.22
N LEU A 42 3.83 -4.70 -8.18
CA LEU A 42 4.64 -5.91 -8.28
C LEU A 42 6.11 -5.57 -8.63
N LEU A 43 6.35 -4.63 -9.53
CA LEU A 43 7.70 -4.15 -9.87
C LEU A 43 8.42 -3.61 -8.63
N VAL A 44 7.73 -2.75 -7.85
CA VAL A 44 8.32 -2.18 -6.63
C VAL A 44 8.53 -3.24 -5.57
N LEU A 45 7.64 -4.23 -5.43
CA LEU A 45 7.85 -5.37 -4.53
C LEU A 45 9.14 -6.12 -4.88
N VAL A 46 9.37 -6.39 -6.17
CA VAL A 46 10.62 -7.04 -6.64
C VAL A 46 11.83 -6.16 -6.31
N ASN A 47 11.75 -4.83 -6.55
CA ASN A 47 12.81 -3.90 -6.17
C ASN A 47 13.13 -3.98 -4.67
N GLN A 48 12.09 -3.98 -3.81
CA GLN A 48 12.29 -4.02 -2.36
C GLN A 48 12.94 -5.32 -1.90
N ILE A 49 12.52 -6.46 -2.44
CA ILE A 49 13.12 -7.76 -2.11
C ILE A 49 14.59 -7.81 -2.57
N VAL A 50 14.86 -7.46 -3.82
CA VAL A 50 16.23 -7.52 -4.37
C VAL A 50 17.16 -6.58 -3.61
N THR A 51 16.79 -5.32 -3.48
CA THR A 51 17.63 -4.33 -2.75
C THR A 51 17.75 -4.66 -1.27
N GLY A 52 16.67 -5.17 -0.65
CA GLY A 52 16.67 -5.60 0.76
C GLY A 52 17.66 -6.74 1.00
N VAL A 53 17.66 -7.79 0.16
CA VAL A 53 18.61 -8.90 0.26
C VAL A 53 20.05 -8.40 0.15
N TRP A 54 20.36 -7.49 -0.79
CA TRP A 54 21.70 -6.92 -0.90
C TRP A 54 22.09 -6.08 0.31
N LEU A 55 21.16 -5.30 0.87
CA LEU A 55 21.43 -4.51 2.08
C LEU A 55 21.76 -5.39 3.29
N THR A 56 21.10 -6.56 3.44
CA THR A 56 21.39 -7.45 4.56
C THR A 56 22.81 -8.02 4.57
N MET A 57 23.50 -8.04 3.43
CA MET A 57 24.87 -8.55 3.33
C MET A 57 25.88 -7.68 4.08
N SER A 58 25.54 -6.40 4.30
CA SER A 58 26.44 -5.43 4.96
C SER A 58 25.81 -4.75 6.18
N PHE A 59 24.54 -5.05 6.48
CA PHE A 59 23.82 -4.48 7.62
C PHE A 59 24.01 -5.36 8.87
N THR A 60 24.30 -4.74 10.02
CA THR A 60 24.43 -5.41 11.32
C THR A 60 23.27 -5.06 12.24
N PRO A 61 22.38 -6.00 12.58
CA PRO A 61 21.17 -5.73 13.38
C PRO A 61 21.47 -5.67 14.89
N SER A 62 22.34 -4.78 15.33
CA SER A 62 22.63 -4.50 16.74
C SER A 62 22.46 -3.02 17.06
N ALA A 63 22.10 -2.66 18.28
CA ALA A 63 21.92 -1.27 18.67
C ALA A 63 23.23 -0.45 18.58
N GLU A 64 24.37 -1.12 18.74
CA GLU A 64 25.69 -0.52 18.69
C GLU A 64 26.15 -0.25 17.25
N GLU A 65 25.86 -1.14 16.31
CA GLU A 65 26.45 -1.14 14.98
C GLU A 65 25.46 -0.83 13.85
N ALA A 66 24.14 -0.90 14.08
CA ALA A 66 23.15 -0.74 13.01
C ALA A 66 23.31 0.58 12.25
N PHE A 67 23.42 1.71 12.97
CA PHE A 67 23.61 3.01 12.34
C PHE A 67 24.93 3.09 11.57
N ALA A 68 26.03 2.64 12.19
CA ALA A 68 27.35 2.62 11.56
C ALA A 68 27.39 1.70 10.32
N SER A 69 26.67 0.57 10.35
CA SER A 69 26.61 -0.32 9.19
C SER A 69 25.85 0.29 8.01
N VAL A 70 24.82 1.13 8.26
CA VAL A 70 24.16 1.92 7.21
C VAL A 70 25.07 2.98 6.64
N GLU A 71 25.84 3.69 7.50
CA GLU A 71 26.85 4.64 7.04
C GLU A 71 27.93 3.95 6.19
N TYR A 72 28.40 2.77 6.60
CA TYR A 72 29.32 1.94 5.83
C TYR A 72 28.76 1.57 4.45
N ILE A 73 27.49 1.14 4.38
CA ILE A 73 26.82 0.86 3.09
C ILE A 73 26.81 2.12 2.22
N MET A 74 26.52 3.28 2.79
CA MET A 74 26.39 4.52 2.04
C MET A 74 27.72 5.08 1.52
N ARG A 75 28.84 4.82 2.21
CA ARG A 75 30.12 5.50 1.97
C ARG A 75 31.20 4.57 1.42
N ASP A 76 31.27 3.34 1.90
CA ASP A 76 32.41 2.45 1.66
C ASP A 76 32.07 1.27 0.75
N VAL A 77 30.81 0.81 0.73
CA VAL A 77 30.37 -0.24 -0.19
C VAL A 77 30.20 0.34 -1.59
N GLU A 78 30.85 -0.26 -2.58
CA GLU A 78 30.75 0.20 -3.97
C GLU A 78 29.29 0.12 -4.45
N TYR A 79 28.73 1.24 -4.93
CA TYR A 79 27.32 1.42 -5.30
C TYR A 79 26.31 1.20 -4.15
N GLY A 80 26.75 1.07 -2.90
CA GLY A 80 25.87 0.81 -1.75
C GLY A 80 24.83 1.92 -1.54
N TRP A 81 25.20 3.20 -1.79
CA TRP A 81 24.29 4.33 -1.75
C TRP A 81 23.12 4.19 -2.74
N ILE A 82 23.36 3.63 -3.94
CA ILE A 82 22.27 3.36 -4.92
C ILE A 82 21.29 2.34 -4.34
N LEU A 83 21.80 1.22 -3.82
CA LEU A 83 20.98 0.16 -3.21
C LEU A 83 20.15 0.70 -2.04
N ARG A 84 20.78 1.51 -1.17
CA ARG A 84 20.11 2.13 -0.04
C ARG A 84 18.99 3.07 -0.48
N TYR A 85 19.24 3.94 -1.47
CA TYR A 85 18.22 4.85 -1.98
C TYR A 85 17.16 4.15 -2.82
N LEU A 86 17.48 3.12 -3.61
CA LEU A 86 16.48 2.28 -4.29
C LEU A 86 15.53 1.63 -3.29
N HIS A 87 16.03 1.22 -2.11
CA HIS A 87 15.22 0.62 -1.07
C HIS A 87 14.36 1.65 -0.34
N SER A 88 14.94 2.73 0.17
CA SER A 88 14.22 3.75 0.95
C SER A 88 13.23 4.57 0.10
N THR A 89 13.64 5.03 -1.08
CA THR A 89 12.76 5.68 -2.05
C THR A 89 11.71 4.69 -2.58
N GLY A 90 12.12 3.42 -2.74
CA GLY A 90 11.23 2.33 -3.13
C GLY A 90 10.09 2.11 -2.14
N ALA A 91 10.32 2.22 -0.84
CA ALA A 91 9.27 2.16 0.17
C ALA A 91 8.21 3.26 -0.04
N SER A 92 8.65 4.51 -0.26
CA SER A 92 7.73 5.62 -0.59
C SER A 92 7.00 5.40 -1.92
N ALA A 93 7.71 4.93 -2.96
CA ALA A 93 7.12 4.61 -4.25
C ALA A 93 6.07 3.50 -4.12
N PHE A 94 6.29 2.50 -3.25
CA PHE A 94 5.33 1.42 -3.01
C PHE A 94 4.00 1.97 -2.47
N PHE A 95 4.04 2.83 -1.47
CA PHE A 95 2.81 3.44 -0.92
C PHE A 95 2.12 4.35 -1.93
N ILE A 96 2.86 5.14 -2.73
CA ILE A 96 2.27 5.95 -3.82
C ILE A 96 1.51 5.04 -4.79
N VAL A 97 2.15 3.98 -5.26
CA VAL A 97 1.57 3.05 -6.23
C VAL A 97 0.36 2.33 -5.64
N VAL A 98 0.44 1.86 -4.38
CA VAL A 98 -0.66 1.15 -3.71
C VAL A 98 -1.84 2.09 -3.45
N TYR A 99 -1.61 3.32 -3.00
CA TYR A 99 -2.69 4.31 -2.85
C TYR A 99 -3.41 4.61 -4.16
N LEU A 100 -2.68 4.75 -5.27
CA LEU A 100 -3.28 4.96 -6.58
C LEU A 100 -4.01 3.69 -7.09
N HIS A 101 -3.48 2.51 -6.76
CA HIS A 101 -4.16 1.24 -7.03
C HIS A 101 -5.49 1.11 -6.26
N MET A 102 -5.50 1.46 -4.98
CA MET A 102 -6.71 1.50 -4.16
C MET A 102 -7.69 2.56 -4.65
N PHE A 103 -7.21 3.77 -4.99
CA PHE A 103 -8.03 4.84 -5.56
C PHE A 103 -8.72 4.40 -6.85
N ARG A 104 -8.02 3.69 -7.74
CA ARG A 104 -8.66 3.09 -8.92
C ARG A 104 -9.77 2.12 -8.52
N GLY A 105 -9.57 1.35 -7.45
CA GLY A 105 -10.59 0.49 -6.87
C GLY A 105 -11.84 1.27 -6.45
N LEU A 106 -11.66 2.42 -5.75
CA LEU A 106 -12.75 3.30 -5.34
C LEU A 106 -13.45 3.96 -6.54
N LEU A 107 -12.67 4.41 -7.53
CA LEU A 107 -13.19 5.13 -8.70
C LEU A 107 -14.06 4.24 -9.60
N TYR A 108 -13.70 2.97 -9.76
CA TYR A 108 -14.41 2.06 -10.65
C TYR A 108 -15.25 0.98 -9.93
N GLY A 109 -15.31 1.03 -8.60
CA GLY A 109 -16.06 0.06 -7.80
C GLY A 109 -15.49 -1.36 -7.90
N SER A 110 -14.15 -1.50 -7.97
CA SER A 110 -13.50 -2.80 -8.14
C SER A 110 -13.54 -3.67 -6.88
N TYR A 111 -14.10 -3.17 -5.79
CA TYR A 111 -14.36 -3.89 -4.54
C TYR A 111 -15.76 -4.53 -4.49
N GLN A 112 -16.67 -4.14 -5.40
CA GLN A 112 -18.04 -4.68 -5.40
C GLN A 112 -18.09 -6.09 -5.97
N LYS A 113 -19.19 -6.80 -5.62
CA LYS A 113 -19.48 -8.16 -6.07
C LYS A 113 -19.22 -8.35 -7.59
N PRO A 114 -18.50 -9.42 -7.99
CA PRO A 114 -18.01 -10.58 -7.21
C PRO A 114 -16.54 -10.44 -6.76
N ARG A 115 -16.00 -9.22 -6.56
CA ARG A 115 -14.58 -8.94 -6.31
C ARG A 115 -14.27 -8.61 -4.85
N GLU A 116 -15.18 -8.92 -3.93
CA GLU A 116 -15.02 -8.67 -2.49
C GLU A 116 -13.75 -9.34 -1.96
N LEU A 117 -13.51 -10.60 -2.34
CA LEU A 117 -12.33 -11.35 -1.89
C LEU A 117 -11.03 -10.77 -2.45
N VAL A 118 -11.05 -10.29 -3.71
CA VAL A 118 -9.90 -9.57 -4.30
C VAL A 118 -9.57 -8.33 -3.47
N TRP A 119 -10.60 -7.57 -3.08
CA TRP A 119 -10.43 -6.38 -2.23
C TRP A 119 -9.87 -6.75 -0.84
N LEU A 120 -10.42 -7.78 -0.19
CA LEU A 120 -9.97 -8.23 1.13
C LEU A 120 -8.51 -8.68 1.12
N PHE A 121 -8.08 -9.48 0.13
CA PHE A 121 -6.67 -9.82 -0.01
C PHE A 121 -5.79 -8.57 -0.23
N GLY A 122 -6.27 -7.61 -1.03
CA GLY A 122 -5.61 -6.32 -1.21
C GLY A 122 -5.46 -5.56 0.12
N MET A 123 -6.48 -5.55 0.95
CA MET A 123 -6.44 -4.91 2.28
C MET A 123 -5.50 -5.63 3.26
N LEU A 124 -5.42 -6.96 3.19
CA LEU A 124 -4.45 -7.73 3.98
C LEU A 124 -3.01 -7.45 3.52
N ILE A 125 -2.78 -7.33 2.20
CA ILE A 125 -1.47 -6.90 1.66
C ILE A 125 -1.14 -5.49 2.17
N TYR A 126 -2.08 -4.55 2.13
CA TYR A 126 -1.87 -3.19 2.61
C TYR A 126 -1.50 -3.15 4.09
N LEU A 127 -2.20 -3.92 4.93
CA LEU A 127 -1.89 -4.03 6.36
C LEU A 127 -0.52 -4.66 6.61
N ALA A 128 -0.18 -5.74 5.90
CA ALA A 128 1.14 -6.37 5.97
C ALA A 128 2.25 -5.40 5.49
N LEU A 129 1.99 -4.62 4.43
CA LEU A 129 2.91 -3.60 3.93
C LEU A 129 3.13 -2.46 4.94
N MET A 130 2.09 -2.05 5.69
CA MET A 130 2.25 -1.08 6.77
C MET A 130 3.16 -1.63 7.88
N ALA A 131 2.97 -2.89 8.28
CA ALA A 131 3.82 -3.55 9.26
C ALA A 131 5.26 -3.69 8.76
N GLU A 132 5.43 -4.11 7.49
CA GLU A 132 6.72 -4.25 6.81
C GLU A 132 7.51 -2.93 6.82
N ALA A 133 6.85 -1.84 6.39
CA ALA A 133 7.47 -0.52 6.34
C ALA A 133 7.82 0.02 7.74
N PHE A 134 6.95 -0.21 8.74
CA PHE A 134 7.20 0.20 10.11
C PHE A 134 8.42 -0.52 10.70
N MET A 135 8.50 -1.83 10.53
CA MET A 135 9.62 -2.61 11.03
C MET A 135 10.93 -2.25 10.32
N GLY A 136 10.90 -2.08 8.98
CA GLY A 136 12.05 -1.64 8.20
C GLY A 136 12.55 -0.24 8.54
N TYR A 137 11.64 0.65 8.91
CA TYR A 137 12.00 2.02 9.30
C TYR A 137 12.83 2.10 10.57
N LEU A 138 12.68 1.17 11.53
CA LEU A 138 13.50 1.11 12.73
C LEU A 138 14.95 0.71 12.44
N LEU A 139 15.20 -0.10 11.40
CA LEU A 139 16.49 -0.76 11.19
C LEU A 139 17.69 0.20 11.07
N PRO A 140 17.61 1.36 10.41
CA PRO A 140 18.73 2.31 10.35
C PRO A 140 19.17 2.86 11.70
N TRP A 141 18.39 2.68 12.75
CA TRP A 141 18.69 3.13 14.11
C TRP A 141 19.01 4.62 14.20
N GLY A 142 18.32 5.41 13.36
CA GLY A 142 18.37 6.86 13.40
C GLY A 142 17.46 7.44 14.48
N GLN A 143 17.63 8.73 14.75
CA GLN A 143 16.91 9.42 15.83
C GLN A 143 15.38 9.40 15.63
N MET A 144 14.90 9.66 14.41
CA MET A 144 13.47 9.62 14.12
C MET A 144 12.92 8.19 14.08
N SER A 145 13.68 7.22 13.53
CA SER A 145 13.23 5.83 13.46
C SER A 145 13.09 5.19 14.84
N TYR A 146 14.01 5.48 15.77
CA TYR A 146 13.93 5.03 17.17
C TYR A 146 12.72 5.64 17.89
N TRP A 147 12.60 6.97 17.85
CA TRP A 147 11.53 7.66 18.57
C TRP A 147 10.16 7.46 17.91
N GLY A 148 10.11 7.32 16.60
CA GLY A 148 8.89 6.93 15.88
C GLY A 148 8.41 5.54 16.31
N ALA A 149 9.30 4.56 16.42
CA ALA A 149 8.97 3.24 16.94
C ALA A 149 8.51 3.29 18.38
N GLN A 150 9.15 4.10 19.23
CA GLN A 150 8.75 4.30 20.64
C GLN A 150 7.29 4.82 20.71
N VAL A 151 6.93 5.79 19.88
CA VAL A 151 5.56 6.32 19.81
C VAL A 151 4.59 5.23 19.38
N ILE A 152 4.85 4.58 18.23
CA ILE A 152 3.91 3.59 17.66
C ILE A 152 3.69 2.41 18.59
N ILE A 153 4.76 1.84 19.18
CA ILE A 153 4.63 0.72 20.11
C ILE A 153 3.89 1.16 21.39
N SER A 154 4.12 2.39 21.88
CA SER A 154 3.42 2.91 23.05
C SER A 154 1.90 3.04 22.87
N LEU A 155 1.40 3.06 21.62
CA LEU A 155 -0.04 3.10 21.35
C LEU A 155 -0.75 1.83 21.79
N PHE A 156 -0.08 0.68 21.71
CA PHE A 156 -0.62 -0.60 22.20
C PHE A 156 -0.82 -0.58 23.71
N GLY A 157 -0.03 0.23 24.45
CA GLY A 157 -0.22 0.45 25.89
C GLY A 157 -1.52 1.17 26.28
N ALA A 158 -2.27 1.72 25.30
CA ALA A 158 -3.59 2.28 25.56
C ALA A 158 -4.68 1.20 25.69
N ILE A 159 -4.41 -0.05 25.29
CA ILE A 159 -5.37 -1.16 25.35
C ILE A 159 -5.56 -1.55 26.84
N PRO A 160 -6.79 -1.49 27.37
CA PRO A 160 -7.03 -1.84 28.75
C PRO A 160 -6.63 -3.28 29.06
N LEU A 161 -6.15 -3.51 30.28
CA LEU A 161 -5.78 -4.82 30.87
C LEU A 161 -4.50 -5.46 30.31
N ILE A 162 -4.26 -5.41 29.01
CA ILE A 162 -3.14 -6.12 28.36
C ILE A 162 -2.11 -5.19 27.72
N GLY A 163 -2.35 -3.89 27.69
CA GLY A 163 -1.57 -2.93 26.90
C GLY A 163 -0.09 -2.89 27.29
N ASP A 164 0.20 -2.84 28.56
CA ASP A 164 1.59 -2.79 29.07
C ASP A 164 2.34 -4.09 28.76
N ASP A 165 1.73 -5.24 29.00
CA ASP A 165 2.31 -6.55 28.68
C ASP A 165 2.52 -6.69 27.17
N LEU A 166 1.58 -6.22 26.36
CA LEU A 166 1.68 -6.26 24.90
C LEU A 166 2.82 -5.35 24.38
N THR A 167 2.97 -4.15 24.94
CA THR A 167 4.08 -3.26 24.56
C THR A 167 5.44 -3.86 24.92
N GLN A 168 5.55 -4.45 26.10
CA GLN A 168 6.76 -5.13 26.53
C GLN A 168 7.04 -6.37 25.66
N TRP A 169 6.01 -7.14 25.34
CA TRP A 169 6.16 -8.29 24.44
C TRP A 169 6.62 -7.90 23.03
N ILE A 170 6.07 -6.81 22.45
CA ILE A 170 6.49 -6.31 21.14
C ILE A 170 7.95 -5.84 21.17
N ARG A 171 8.36 -5.08 22.20
CA ARG A 171 9.73 -4.60 22.36
C ARG A 171 10.70 -5.75 22.64
N GLY A 172 10.26 -6.75 23.40
CA GLY A 172 11.10 -7.80 23.98
C GLY A 172 11.93 -7.33 25.18
N ASP A 173 11.70 -6.08 25.59
CA ASP A 173 12.37 -5.41 26.70
C ASP A 173 11.45 -4.32 27.27
N TYR A 174 11.84 -3.69 28.38
CA TYR A 174 11.11 -2.54 28.95
C TYR A 174 11.17 -1.30 28.05
N LEU A 175 12.29 -1.10 27.35
CA LEU A 175 12.51 -0.03 26.38
C LEU A 175 12.83 -0.62 24.99
N ILE A 176 12.84 0.24 23.98
CA ILE A 176 13.38 -0.13 22.67
C ILE A 176 14.89 -0.36 22.82
N SER A 177 15.34 -1.54 22.47
CA SER A 177 16.71 -2.02 22.65
C SER A 177 17.20 -2.81 21.44
N GLY A 178 18.42 -3.34 21.49
CA GLY A 178 18.94 -4.26 20.48
C GLY A 178 18.06 -5.51 20.28
N ILE A 179 17.33 -5.95 21.32
CA ILE A 179 16.36 -7.06 21.21
C ILE A 179 15.20 -6.66 20.31
N THR A 180 14.66 -5.45 20.45
CA THR A 180 13.60 -4.93 19.58
C THR A 180 14.07 -4.85 18.13
N LEU A 181 15.27 -4.31 17.92
CA LEU A 181 15.88 -4.17 16.60
C LEU A 181 16.04 -5.54 15.92
N ASN A 182 16.55 -6.53 16.64
CA ASN A 182 16.76 -7.88 16.09
C ASN A 182 15.42 -8.58 15.73
N ARG A 183 14.40 -8.44 16.60
CA ARG A 183 13.05 -8.95 16.27
C ARG A 183 12.47 -8.30 15.02
N PHE A 184 12.58 -6.99 14.91
CA PHE A 184 12.07 -6.25 13.77
C PHE A 184 12.85 -6.58 12.50
N PHE A 185 14.16 -6.77 12.60
CA PHE A 185 14.99 -7.26 11.50
C PHE A 185 14.51 -8.63 10.98
N ALA A 186 14.31 -9.60 11.87
CA ALA A 186 13.84 -10.93 11.49
C ALA A 186 12.45 -10.91 10.85
N LEU A 187 11.54 -10.10 11.38
CA LEU A 187 10.19 -9.95 10.82
C LEU A 187 10.21 -9.25 9.45
N HIS A 188 10.97 -8.16 9.31
CA HIS A 188 11.09 -7.37 8.08
C HIS A 188 11.81 -8.14 6.97
N VAL A 189 12.86 -8.89 7.27
CA VAL A 189 13.66 -9.55 6.22
C VAL A 189 13.08 -10.90 5.82
N ILE A 190 12.37 -11.59 6.70
CA ILE A 190 11.90 -12.97 6.45
C ILE A 190 10.38 -13.06 6.50
N ALA A 191 9.77 -12.82 7.68
CA ALA A 191 8.39 -13.22 7.91
C ALA A 191 7.38 -12.42 7.07
N LEU A 192 7.46 -11.10 7.12
CA LEU A 192 6.51 -10.24 6.40
C LEU A 192 6.66 -10.31 4.87
N PRO A 193 7.88 -10.32 4.28
CA PRO A 193 8.03 -10.56 2.84
C PRO A 193 7.37 -11.87 2.37
N ILE A 194 7.53 -12.97 3.13
CA ILE A 194 6.88 -14.24 2.80
C ILE A 194 5.35 -14.12 2.87
N VAL A 195 4.82 -13.47 3.89
CA VAL A 195 3.38 -13.23 4.04
C VAL A 195 2.86 -12.36 2.88
N ILE A 196 3.55 -11.27 2.54
CA ILE A 196 3.17 -10.38 1.44
C ILE A 196 3.18 -11.16 0.12
N LEU A 197 4.22 -11.93 -0.19
CA LEU A 197 4.29 -12.75 -1.40
C LEU A 197 3.14 -13.74 -1.47
N GLY A 198 2.84 -14.45 -0.39
CA GLY A 198 1.71 -15.39 -0.32
C GLY A 198 0.36 -14.69 -0.57
N LEU A 199 0.15 -13.53 0.05
CA LEU A 199 -1.06 -12.72 -0.13
C LEU A 199 -1.18 -12.17 -1.56
N VAL A 200 -0.07 -11.75 -2.18
CA VAL A 200 -0.05 -11.29 -3.59
C VAL A 200 -0.45 -12.42 -4.53
N VAL A 201 0.04 -13.64 -4.31
CA VAL A 201 -0.37 -14.82 -5.09
C VAL A 201 -1.88 -15.04 -4.94
N LEU A 202 -2.42 -15.04 -3.72
CA LEU A 202 -3.86 -15.21 -3.49
C LEU A 202 -4.68 -14.08 -4.11
N HIS A 203 -4.21 -12.83 -4.06
CA HIS A 203 -4.86 -11.67 -4.67
C HIS A 203 -4.97 -11.81 -6.20
N ILE A 204 -3.88 -12.24 -6.85
CA ILE A 204 -3.85 -12.46 -8.30
C ILE A 204 -4.72 -13.65 -8.71
N LEU A 205 -4.67 -14.76 -7.96
CA LEU A 205 -5.52 -15.92 -8.23
C LEU A 205 -7.01 -15.57 -8.11
N ALA A 206 -7.39 -14.85 -7.05
CA ALA A 206 -8.77 -14.37 -6.89
C ALA A 206 -9.18 -13.42 -8.02
N LEU A 207 -8.27 -12.55 -8.49
CA LEU A 207 -8.52 -11.66 -9.62
C LEU A 207 -8.75 -12.44 -10.92
N HIS A 208 -7.94 -13.46 -11.19
CA HIS A 208 -8.07 -14.28 -12.40
C HIS A 208 -9.37 -15.09 -12.42
N GLU A 209 -9.82 -15.57 -11.26
CA GLU A 209 -11.09 -16.28 -11.13
C GLU A 209 -12.28 -15.40 -11.54
N VAL A 210 -12.42 -14.23 -10.91
CA VAL A 210 -13.56 -13.34 -11.15
C VAL A 210 -13.40 -12.41 -12.36
N GLY A 211 -12.17 -12.23 -12.83
CA GLY A 211 -11.79 -11.32 -13.92
C GLY A 211 -11.66 -9.86 -13.50
N SER A 212 -10.86 -9.12 -14.26
CA SER A 212 -10.61 -7.70 -14.02
C SER A 212 -11.86 -6.84 -14.23
N ASN A 213 -12.06 -5.86 -13.34
CA ASN A 213 -13.05 -4.80 -13.55
C ASN A 213 -12.53 -3.79 -14.60
N ASN A 214 -13.40 -2.90 -15.08
CA ASN A 214 -13.05 -1.88 -16.07
C ASN A 214 -13.70 -0.53 -15.72
N PRO A 215 -13.33 0.56 -16.43
CA PRO A 215 -13.88 1.90 -16.16
C PRO A 215 -15.39 2.01 -16.25
N ASP A 216 -16.07 1.11 -16.96
CA ASP A 216 -17.54 1.10 -17.06
C ASP A 216 -18.20 0.19 -16.04
N GLY A 217 -17.44 -0.67 -15.34
CA GLY A 217 -17.96 -1.61 -14.35
C GLY A 217 -18.68 -2.82 -14.95
N ILE A 218 -18.43 -3.12 -16.23
CA ILE A 218 -19.09 -4.21 -16.97
C ILE A 218 -18.33 -5.53 -16.78
N ASP A 219 -19.05 -6.62 -16.55
CA ASP A 219 -18.46 -7.95 -16.50
C ASP A 219 -18.35 -8.53 -17.93
N ILE A 220 -17.16 -8.42 -18.53
CA ILE A 220 -16.93 -8.89 -19.90
C ILE A 220 -17.11 -10.40 -20.07
N LYS A 221 -16.96 -11.19 -19.01
CA LYS A 221 -17.15 -12.65 -19.02
C LYS A 221 -18.62 -13.07 -19.28
N LYS A 222 -19.58 -12.13 -19.16
CA LYS A 222 -21.01 -12.42 -19.40
C LYS A 222 -21.38 -12.45 -20.87
N ASN A 223 -20.70 -11.67 -21.69
CA ASN A 223 -20.98 -11.52 -23.11
C ASN A 223 -19.83 -12.14 -23.93
N LYS A 224 -20.04 -13.37 -24.43
CA LYS A 224 -19.05 -14.15 -25.17
C LYS A 224 -19.52 -14.43 -26.58
N ASP A 225 -18.57 -14.66 -27.50
CA ASP A 225 -18.82 -15.18 -28.83
C ASP A 225 -19.08 -16.71 -28.82
N GLU A 226 -19.30 -17.30 -29.99
CA GLU A 226 -19.54 -18.73 -30.18
C GLU A 226 -18.34 -19.61 -29.71
N ASN A 227 -17.14 -19.06 -29.65
CA ASN A 227 -15.92 -19.72 -29.20
C ASN A 227 -15.66 -19.52 -27.71
N GLY A 228 -16.57 -18.84 -26.96
CA GLY A 228 -16.42 -18.56 -25.56
C GLY A 228 -15.49 -17.39 -25.22
N VAL A 229 -15.06 -16.62 -26.24
CA VAL A 229 -14.19 -15.44 -26.07
C VAL A 229 -15.06 -14.24 -25.68
N PRO A 230 -14.68 -13.46 -24.63
CA PRO A 230 -15.41 -12.26 -24.27
C PRO A 230 -15.39 -11.20 -25.39
N LEU A 231 -16.57 -10.75 -25.82
CA LEU A 231 -16.73 -9.78 -26.91
C LEU A 231 -16.06 -8.42 -26.67
N ASP A 232 -15.87 -8.05 -25.40
CA ASP A 232 -15.19 -6.80 -24.97
C ASP A 232 -13.82 -7.07 -24.33
N GLY A 233 -13.29 -8.28 -24.56
CA GLY A 233 -11.98 -8.69 -24.08
C GLY A 233 -10.94 -8.67 -25.19
N ILE A 234 -9.70 -8.38 -24.81
CA ILE A 234 -8.52 -8.63 -25.65
C ILE A 234 -7.54 -9.51 -24.87
N PRO A 235 -6.74 -10.37 -25.51
CA PRO A 235 -5.73 -11.15 -24.80
C PRO A 235 -4.80 -10.24 -24.00
N PHE A 236 -4.49 -10.63 -22.77
CA PHE A 236 -3.56 -9.85 -21.96
C PHE A 236 -2.18 -9.76 -22.62
N HIS A 237 -1.65 -10.90 -23.02
CA HIS A 237 -0.44 -10.94 -23.85
C HIS A 237 -0.81 -11.05 -25.34
N PRO A 238 -0.26 -10.22 -26.23
CA PRO A 238 0.79 -9.21 -25.99
C PRO A 238 0.28 -7.81 -25.62
N TYR A 239 -1.02 -7.53 -25.75
CA TYR A 239 -1.55 -6.16 -25.74
C TYR A 239 -1.29 -5.41 -24.42
N TYR A 240 -1.71 -5.97 -23.28
CA TYR A 240 -1.49 -5.31 -21.99
C TYR A 240 -0.07 -5.52 -21.46
N THR A 241 0.58 -6.61 -21.81
CA THR A 241 2.02 -6.80 -21.54
C THR A 241 2.85 -5.66 -22.13
N VAL A 242 2.60 -5.28 -23.40
CA VAL A 242 3.31 -4.14 -24.02
C VAL A 242 2.96 -2.81 -23.34
N LYS A 243 1.67 -2.59 -23.04
CA LYS A 243 1.24 -1.38 -22.34
C LYS A 243 1.87 -1.29 -20.93
N ASP A 244 1.92 -2.39 -20.20
CA ASP A 244 2.55 -2.45 -18.88
C ASP A 244 4.04 -2.14 -18.95
N ILE A 245 4.76 -2.64 -19.97
CA ILE A 245 6.17 -2.30 -20.21
C ILE A 245 6.33 -0.78 -20.40
N VAL A 246 5.45 -0.12 -21.17
CA VAL A 246 5.47 1.35 -21.30
C VAL A 246 5.27 2.02 -19.94
N GLY A 247 4.30 1.56 -19.16
CA GLY A 247 4.07 2.06 -17.79
C GLY A 247 5.29 1.88 -16.89
N VAL A 248 5.95 0.72 -16.97
CA VAL A 248 7.19 0.39 -16.24
C VAL A 248 8.32 1.35 -16.64
N VAL A 249 8.53 1.58 -17.95
CA VAL A 249 9.60 2.49 -18.42
C VAL A 249 9.38 3.91 -17.92
N VAL A 250 8.15 4.42 -18.02
CA VAL A 250 7.81 5.77 -17.50
C VAL A 250 8.01 5.85 -15.99
N PHE A 251 7.55 4.84 -15.26
CA PHE A 251 7.74 4.76 -13.81
C PHE A 251 9.23 4.73 -13.44
N LEU A 252 10.02 3.87 -14.07
CA LEU A 252 11.45 3.75 -13.79
C LEU A 252 12.20 5.05 -14.12
N PHE A 253 11.81 5.75 -15.18
CA PHE A 253 12.40 7.07 -15.48
C PHE A 253 12.17 8.06 -14.34
N VAL A 254 10.94 8.18 -13.84
CA VAL A 254 10.61 9.06 -12.70
C VAL A 254 11.29 8.56 -11.40
N PHE A 255 11.21 7.27 -11.14
CA PHE A 255 11.79 6.65 -9.94
C PHE A 255 13.32 6.85 -9.89
N CYS A 256 14.02 6.58 -10.98
CA CYS A 256 15.46 6.81 -11.07
C CYS A 256 15.79 8.31 -10.95
N ALA A 257 14.99 9.20 -11.54
CA ALA A 257 15.19 10.63 -11.36
C ALA A 257 15.12 11.05 -9.88
N VAL A 258 14.17 10.48 -9.11
CA VAL A 258 14.09 10.72 -7.66
C VAL A 258 15.30 10.12 -6.95
N VAL A 259 15.64 8.85 -7.20
CA VAL A 259 16.76 8.15 -6.56
C VAL A 259 18.10 8.87 -6.77
N PHE A 260 18.35 9.36 -7.98
CA PHE A 260 19.64 9.98 -8.31
C PHE A 260 19.74 11.47 -7.98
N PHE A 261 18.62 12.19 -7.97
CA PHE A 261 18.66 13.65 -7.83
C PHE A 261 17.96 14.19 -6.58
N PHE A 262 16.96 13.46 -6.04
CA PHE A 262 16.14 13.93 -4.93
C PHE A 262 15.73 12.81 -3.95
N PRO A 263 16.67 11.92 -3.50
CA PRO A 263 16.31 10.71 -2.75
C PRO A 263 15.62 10.99 -1.40
N GLU A 264 15.89 12.14 -0.81
CA GLU A 264 15.30 12.56 0.46
C GLU A 264 13.95 13.27 0.29
N MET A 265 13.65 13.77 -0.94
CA MET A 265 12.46 14.58 -1.24
C MET A 265 12.21 15.70 -0.20
N GLY A 266 13.28 16.43 0.14
CA GLY A 266 13.21 17.52 1.12
C GLY A 266 12.91 17.09 2.55
N GLY A 267 13.15 15.83 2.89
CA GLY A 267 12.87 15.25 4.20
C GLY A 267 11.54 14.51 4.30
N TYR A 268 10.77 14.38 3.20
CA TYR A 268 9.52 13.60 3.20
C TYR A 268 9.77 12.08 3.02
N PHE A 269 10.81 11.69 2.28
CA PHE A 269 11.16 10.28 2.07
C PHE A 269 12.21 9.79 3.07
N LEU A 270 13.16 10.68 3.42
CA LEU A 270 14.14 10.45 4.48
C LEU A 270 14.24 11.72 5.33
N GLU A 271 13.81 11.62 6.57
CA GLU A 271 13.80 12.74 7.51
C GLU A 271 15.21 13.08 7.98
N LYS A 272 15.53 14.38 8.07
CA LYS A 272 16.84 14.86 8.51
C LYS A 272 17.32 14.27 9.85
N PRO A 273 16.47 14.11 10.89
CA PRO A 273 16.90 13.51 12.15
C PRO A 273 17.36 12.05 12.05
N ASN A 274 17.03 11.34 10.96
CA ASN A 274 17.50 9.97 10.74
C ASN A 274 18.94 9.88 10.21
N PHE A 275 19.57 11.01 9.92
CA PHE A 275 21.01 11.08 9.66
C PHE A 275 21.83 11.25 10.95
N GLU A 276 21.17 11.25 12.12
CA GLU A 276 21.81 11.21 13.42
C GLU A 276 21.50 9.86 14.08
N GLN A 277 22.51 9.26 14.71
CA GLN A 277 22.32 8.00 15.47
C GLN A 277 21.32 8.19 16.61
N ALA A 278 20.50 7.19 16.86
CA ALA A 278 19.50 7.19 17.91
C ALA A 278 20.14 7.45 19.29
N ASN A 279 19.58 8.42 20.02
CA ASN A 279 19.92 8.72 21.40
C ASN A 279 18.67 8.61 22.27
N ALA A 280 18.62 7.56 23.09
CA ALA A 280 17.49 7.27 23.99
C ALA A 280 17.28 8.36 25.07
N PHE A 281 18.27 9.20 25.33
CA PHE A 281 18.22 10.29 26.33
C PHE A 281 17.87 11.66 25.72
N LYS A 282 17.75 11.76 24.38
CA LYS A 282 17.45 13.02 23.72
C LYS A 282 16.21 12.86 22.82
N THR A 283 15.04 13.17 23.38
CA THR A 283 13.78 13.15 22.60
C THR A 283 13.80 14.27 21.56
N PRO A 284 13.47 13.99 20.27
CA PRO A 284 13.30 15.04 19.26
C PRO A 284 12.16 16.00 19.63
N GLU A 285 12.30 17.28 19.26
CA GLU A 285 11.24 18.30 19.50
C GLU A 285 9.91 17.94 18.86
N HIS A 286 9.96 17.30 17.71
CA HIS A 286 8.79 16.85 16.97
C HIS A 286 9.01 15.45 16.41
N ILE A 287 8.12 14.51 16.78
CA ILE A 287 8.12 13.14 16.28
C ILE A 287 6.92 12.99 15.37
N ALA A 288 7.17 12.65 14.10
CA ALA A 288 6.14 12.28 13.13
C ALA A 288 6.51 10.94 12.48
N PRO A 289 5.54 10.09 12.15
CA PRO A 289 5.81 8.91 11.33
C PRO A 289 6.11 9.33 9.89
N VAL A 290 6.65 8.40 9.10
CA VAL A 290 6.84 8.60 7.65
C VAL A 290 5.52 8.98 6.96
N TRP A 291 5.61 9.81 5.93
CA TRP A 291 4.49 10.52 5.31
C TRP A 291 3.27 9.65 4.96
N TYR A 292 3.46 8.40 4.57
CA TYR A 292 2.35 7.51 4.19
C TYR A 292 1.52 6.98 5.37
N PHE A 293 1.97 7.17 6.62
CA PHE A 293 1.20 6.90 7.83
C PHE A 293 0.55 8.15 8.43
N THR A 294 0.98 9.32 7.99
CA THR A 294 0.55 10.59 8.59
C THR A 294 -0.95 10.87 8.53
N PRO A 295 -1.74 10.42 7.50
CA PRO A 295 -3.19 10.58 7.56
C PRO A 295 -3.83 9.89 8.76
N PHE A 296 -3.40 8.68 9.07
CA PHE A 296 -3.90 7.89 10.21
C PHE A 296 -3.39 8.44 11.54
N TYR A 297 -2.15 8.92 11.56
CA TYR A 297 -1.59 9.60 12.73
C TYR A 297 -2.29 10.92 13.04
N ALA A 298 -2.72 11.67 12.03
CA ALA A 298 -3.53 12.86 12.23
C ALA A 298 -4.92 12.52 12.82
N ILE A 299 -5.56 11.44 12.39
CA ILE A 299 -6.81 10.93 12.97
C ILE A 299 -6.61 10.57 14.44
N LEU A 300 -5.54 9.85 14.79
CA LEU A 300 -5.19 9.53 16.17
C LEU A 300 -5.08 10.80 17.04
N ARG A 301 -4.33 11.81 16.57
CA ARG A 301 -4.11 13.06 17.29
C ARG A 301 -5.32 13.99 17.34
N ALA A 302 -6.28 13.81 16.45
CA ALA A 302 -7.52 14.58 16.44
C ALA A 302 -8.41 14.28 17.67
N VAL A 303 -8.26 13.10 18.27
CA VAL A 303 -9.03 12.65 19.41
C VAL A 303 -8.22 12.91 20.69
N PRO A 304 -8.74 13.67 21.67
CA PRO A 304 -7.98 14.04 22.88
C PRO A 304 -7.63 12.85 23.77
N ASP A 305 -8.51 11.88 23.89
CA ASP A 305 -8.27 10.65 24.67
C ASP A 305 -7.41 9.67 23.90
N LYS A 306 -6.38 9.12 24.56
CA LYS A 306 -5.40 8.23 23.93
C LYS A 306 -6.03 6.93 23.42
N LEU A 307 -6.89 6.29 24.22
CA LEU A 307 -7.54 5.03 23.82
C LEU A 307 -8.49 5.24 22.63
N PHE A 308 -9.36 6.24 22.71
CA PHE A 308 -10.27 6.56 21.62
C PHE A 308 -9.53 7.04 20.38
N GLY A 309 -8.38 7.71 20.50
CA GLY A 309 -7.51 8.03 19.39
C GLY A 309 -6.96 6.79 18.68
N VAL A 310 -6.49 5.81 19.44
CA VAL A 310 -6.02 4.52 18.89
C VAL A 310 -7.17 3.76 18.24
N ILE A 311 -8.35 3.74 18.85
CA ILE A 311 -9.55 3.13 18.25
C ILE A 311 -9.92 3.84 16.94
N ALA A 312 -9.92 5.17 16.90
CA ALA A 312 -10.22 5.93 15.69
C ALA A 312 -9.23 5.65 14.56
N MET A 313 -7.93 5.60 14.87
CA MET A 313 -6.88 5.25 13.91
C MET A 313 -7.07 3.82 13.38
N GLY A 314 -7.30 2.85 14.25
CA GLY A 314 -7.57 1.46 13.86
C GLY A 314 -8.86 1.33 13.04
N ALA A 315 -9.92 2.03 13.44
CA ALA A 315 -11.19 2.06 12.73
C ALA A 315 -11.08 2.67 11.31
N ALA A 316 -10.20 3.67 11.13
CA ALA A 316 -9.94 4.26 9.82
C ALA A 316 -9.35 3.26 8.82
N ILE A 317 -8.56 2.30 9.29
CA ILE A 317 -8.07 1.20 8.46
C ILE A 317 -9.11 0.09 8.34
N ALA A 318 -9.75 -0.28 9.45
CA ALA A 318 -10.71 -1.38 9.50
C ALA A 318 -11.96 -1.12 8.61
N VAL A 319 -12.40 0.13 8.51
CA VAL A 319 -13.57 0.49 7.67
C VAL A 319 -13.35 0.19 6.18
N LEU A 320 -12.11 0.20 5.72
CA LEU A 320 -11.76 -0.17 4.34
C LEU A 320 -12.06 -1.66 4.04
N PHE A 321 -11.93 -2.54 5.02
CA PHE A 321 -12.26 -3.96 4.86
C PHE A 321 -13.75 -4.19 4.61
N VAL A 322 -14.62 -3.40 5.23
CA VAL A 322 -16.08 -3.55 5.12
C VAL A 322 -16.68 -2.74 3.96
N LEU A 323 -15.88 -1.99 3.23
CA LEU A 323 -16.31 -1.17 2.10
C LEU A 323 -17.18 -1.91 1.07
N PRO A 324 -16.91 -3.19 0.67
CA PRO A 324 -17.73 -3.91 -0.29
C PRO A 324 -19.21 -4.01 0.09
N TRP A 325 -19.50 -4.02 1.38
CA TRP A 325 -20.87 -4.17 1.93
C TRP A 325 -21.52 -2.83 2.29
N LEU A 326 -20.73 -1.76 2.38
CA LEU A 326 -21.27 -0.41 2.62
C LEU A 326 -21.86 0.20 1.35
N ASP A 327 -21.24 -0.06 0.20
CA ASP A 327 -21.71 0.46 -1.09
C ASP A 327 -22.91 -0.33 -1.62
N ARG A 328 -24.07 0.30 -1.61
CA ARG A 328 -25.36 -0.26 -2.05
C ARG A 328 -25.81 0.26 -3.42
N SER A 329 -24.90 0.90 -4.16
CA SER A 329 -25.22 1.39 -5.51
C SER A 329 -25.49 0.22 -6.47
N PRO A 330 -26.52 0.34 -7.34
CA PRO A 330 -26.76 -0.64 -8.40
C PRO A 330 -25.69 -0.63 -9.50
N VAL A 331 -24.85 0.41 -9.54
CA VAL A 331 -23.78 0.58 -10.53
C VAL A 331 -22.42 0.66 -9.84
N ARG A 332 -21.39 0.13 -10.46
CA ARG A 332 -20.04 0.03 -9.85
C ARG A 332 -19.26 1.31 -10.01
N SER A 333 -19.09 1.76 -11.25
CA SER A 333 -18.20 2.86 -11.59
C SER A 333 -18.78 4.23 -11.24
N MET A 334 -17.92 5.13 -10.72
CA MET A 334 -18.26 6.55 -10.50
C MET A 334 -18.70 7.28 -11.77
N ARG A 335 -18.43 6.72 -12.98
CA ARG A 335 -18.94 7.28 -14.25
C ARG A 335 -20.47 7.30 -14.26
N TYR A 336 -21.10 6.29 -13.69
CA TYR A 336 -22.55 6.05 -13.72
C TYR A 336 -23.24 6.33 -12.38
N LYS A 337 -22.47 6.49 -11.29
CA LYS A 337 -22.98 6.93 -10.00
C LYS A 337 -23.48 8.38 -10.05
N GLY A 338 -24.35 8.73 -9.12
CA GLY A 338 -24.90 10.06 -8.96
C GLY A 338 -23.86 11.09 -8.48
N TRP A 339 -24.30 12.31 -8.30
CA TRP A 339 -23.44 13.41 -7.85
C TRP A 339 -23.01 13.28 -6.38
N LEU A 340 -23.87 12.68 -5.54
CA LEU A 340 -23.55 12.46 -4.12
C LEU A 340 -22.31 11.56 -3.96
N SER A 341 -22.26 10.40 -4.62
CA SER A 341 -21.08 9.51 -4.58
C SER A 341 -19.80 10.22 -5.03
N LYS A 342 -19.91 11.06 -6.08
CA LYS A 342 -18.76 11.84 -6.58
C LYS A 342 -18.29 12.88 -5.59
N LEU A 343 -19.25 13.60 -4.96
CA LEU A 343 -18.96 14.60 -3.94
C LEU A 343 -18.30 13.95 -2.71
N PHE A 344 -18.90 12.88 -2.19
CA PHE A 344 -18.35 12.18 -1.04
C PHE A 344 -16.94 11.61 -1.31
N LEU A 345 -16.70 11.05 -2.51
CA LEU A 345 -15.36 10.60 -2.90
C LEU A 345 -14.37 11.76 -2.96
N LEU A 346 -14.74 12.89 -3.56
CA LEU A 346 -13.89 14.09 -3.64
C LEU A 346 -13.55 14.59 -2.24
N VAL A 347 -14.56 14.75 -1.37
CA VAL A 347 -14.38 15.23 0.00
C VAL A 347 -13.49 14.26 0.79
N PHE A 348 -13.68 12.95 0.64
CA PHE A 348 -12.83 11.92 1.24
C PHE A 348 -11.36 12.07 0.79
N CYS A 349 -11.11 12.19 -0.51
CA CYS A 349 -9.75 12.33 -1.03
C CYS A 349 -9.08 13.61 -0.53
N VAL A 350 -9.80 14.73 -0.52
CA VAL A 350 -9.29 16.00 -0.02
C VAL A 350 -9.00 15.93 1.48
N ALA A 351 -9.93 15.36 2.27
CA ALA A 351 -9.74 15.17 3.71
C ALA A 351 -8.53 14.26 4.00
N PHE A 352 -8.35 13.17 3.24
CA PHE A 352 -7.22 12.28 3.38
C PHE A 352 -5.88 12.98 3.13
N VAL A 353 -5.79 13.78 2.07
CA VAL A 353 -4.57 14.57 1.76
C VAL A 353 -4.29 15.61 2.84
N ILE A 354 -5.33 16.35 3.29
CA ILE A 354 -5.18 17.34 4.36
C ILE A 354 -4.71 16.66 5.66
N LEU A 355 -5.29 15.52 6.04
CA LEU A 355 -4.85 14.74 7.18
C LEU A 355 -3.38 14.29 7.03
N GLY A 356 -2.96 13.91 5.82
CA GLY A 356 -1.56 13.61 5.52
C GLY A 356 -0.62 14.77 5.85
N VAL A 357 -0.95 15.97 5.40
CA VAL A 357 -0.18 17.20 5.70
C VAL A 357 -0.19 17.52 7.19
N LEU A 358 -1.36 17.48 7.83
CA LEU A 358 -1.52 17.78 9.25
C LEU A 358 -0.79 16.76 10.15
N GLY A 359 -0.67 15.50 9.70
CA GLY A 359 0.06 14.46 10.41
C GLY A 359 1.57 14.71 10.50
N VAL A 360 2.16 15.39 9.50
CA VAL A 360 3.58 15.80 9.51
C VAL A 360 3.79 17.03 10.40
N LEU A 361 2.82 17.95 10.47
CA LEU A 361 2.99 19.23 11.16
C LEU A 361 2.77 19.10 12.67
N ALA A 362 3.51 19.92 13.45
CA ALA A 362 3.28 20.04 14.88
C ALA A 362 1.83 20.51 15.18
N PRO A 363 1.17 19.96 16.22
CA PRO A 363 -0.20 20.33 16.55
C PRO A 363 -0.29 21.78 17.03
N THR A 364 -1.32 22.48 16.57
CA THR A 364 -1.78 23.78 17.09
C THR A 364 -3.29 23.70 17.24
N PRO A 365 -3.94 24.58 18.03
CA PRO A 365 -5.40 24.53 18.18
C PRO A 365 -6.16 24.52 16.87
N GLY A 366 -5.77 25.38 15.91
CA GLY A 366 -6.40 25.43 14.57
C GLY A 366 -6.14 24.16 13.73
N ARG A 367 -4.92 23.62 13.75
CA ARG A 367 -4.59 22.36 13.06
C ARG A 367 -5.32 21.16 13.66
N THR A 368 -5.47 21.12 14.99
CA THR A 368 -6.24 20.09 15.68
C THR A 368 -7.71 20.15 15.28
N LEU A 369 -8.33 21.33 15.28
CA LEU A 369 -9.71 21.49 14.82
C LEU A 369 -9.90 21.06 13.37
N LEU A 370 -8.97 21.44 12.49
CA LEU A 370 -9.03 21.01 11.08
C LEU A 370 -8.87 19.50 10.95
N SER A 371 -7.98 18.87 11.75
CA SER A 371 -7.84 17.41 11.80
C SER A 371 -9.14 16.72 12.25
N GLN A 372 -9.83 17.28 13.25
CA GLN A 372 -11.13 16.79 13.72
C GLN A 372 -12.19 16.84 12.61
N VAL A 373 -12.31 17.98 11.93
CA VAL A 373 -13.24 18.14 10.80
C VAL A 373 -12.92 17.13 9.70
N CYS A 374 -11.66 17.03 9.28
CA CYS A 374 -11.24 16.07 8.24
C CYS A 374 -11.44 14.61 8.67
N THR A 375 -11.28 14.30 9.95
CA THR A 375 -11.57 12.96 10.50
C THR A 375 -13.05 12.62 10.39
N VAL A 376 -13.94 13.55 10.73
CA VAL A 376 -15.38 13.37 10.55
C VAL A 376 -15.73 13.18 9.07
N LEU A 377 -15.16 13.98 8.18
CA LEU A 377 -15.36 13.85 6.72
C LEU A 377 -14.84 12.53 6.17
N TYR A 378 -13.70 12.05 6.67
CA TYR A 378 -13.14 10.73 6.34
C TYR A 378 -14.14 9.63 6.66
N PHE A 379 -14.64 9.57 7.90
CA PHE A 379 -15.60 8.56 8.31
C PHE A 379 -16.98 8.74 7.68
N ALA A 380 -17.41 9.96 7.42
CA ALA A 380 -18.69 10.24 6.75
C ALA A 380 -18.78 9.59 5.37
N TYR A 381 -17.67 9.52 4.61
CA TYR A 381 -17.62 8.81 3.33
C TYR A 381 -18.09 7.36 3.47
N PHE A 382 -17.62 6.65 4.47
CA PHE A 382 -17.94 5.23 4.69
C PHE A 382 -19.27 5.03 5.42
N LEU A 383 -19.49 5.72 6.52
CA LEU A 383 -20.65 5.50 7.38
C LEU A 383 -21.96 5.97 6.73
N LEU A 384 -21.90 6.99 5.90
CA LEU A 384 -23.07 7.47 5.15
C LEU A 384 -23.24 6.75 3.79
N MET A 385 -22.26 5.96 3.35
CA MET A 385 -22.28 5.28 2.05
C MET A 385 -23.54 4.42 1.83
N PRO A 386 -24.03 3.60 2.80
CA PRO A 386 -25.24 2.81 2.62
C PRO A 386 -26.49 3.64 2.31
N PHE A 387 -26.47 4.91 2.72
CA PHE A 387 -27.60 5.83 2.54
C PHE A 387 -27.51 6.60 1.22
N TYR A 388 -26.40 7.33 0.98
CA TYR A 388 -26.32 8.16 -0.24
C TYR A 388 -26.21 7.33 -1.52
N THR A 389 -25.58 6.13 -1.48
CA THR A 389 -25.50 5.25 -2.65
C THR A 389 -26.84 4.59 -3.00
N ARG A 390 -27.77 4.47 -2.03
CA ARG A 390 -29.13 3.97 -2.26
C ARG A 390 -30.08 5.07 -2.73
N LEU A 391 -29.87 6.29 -2.26
CA LEU A 391 -30.80 7.41 -2.52
C LEU A 391 -30.54 8.14 -3.84
N GLU A 392 -29.28 8.08 -4.33
CA GLU A 392 -28.90 8.81 -5.54
C GLU A 392 -29.43 8.19 -6.82
N LYS A 393 -29.71 9.07 -7.80
CA LYS A 393 -30.05 8.63 -9.17
C LYS A 393 -28.78 8.26 -9.93
N THR A 394 -28.74 7.04 -10.47
CA THR A 394 -27.64 6.55 -11.30
C THR A 394 -27.94 6.74 -12.78
N LYS A 395 -26.88 6.75 -13.60
CA LYS A 395 -26.97 6.74 -15.06
C LYS A 395 -27.04 5.30 -15.57
N PRO A 396 -27.69 5.05 -16.71
CA PRO A 396 -27.68 3.72 -17.32
C PRO A 396 -26.25 3.32 -17.69
N VAL A 397 -25.88 2.09 -17.34
CA VAL A 397 -24.61 1.48 -17.74
C VAL A 397 -24.78 0.93 -19.17
N PRO A 398 -23.84 1.17 -20.10
CA PRO A 398 -23.94 0.63 -21.45
C PRO A 398 -23.85 -0.89 -21.44
N GLU A 399 -24.47 -1.54 -22.44
CA GLU A 399 -24.43 -3.01 -22.57
C GLU A 399 -23.04 -3.53 -22.92
N ARG A 400 -22.26 -2.73 -23.62
CA ARG A 400 -20.91 -3.05 -24.11
C ARG A 400 -19.91 -2.02 -23.57
N VAL A 401 -18.68 -2.46 -23.39
CA VAL A 401 -17.58 -1.61 -22.94
C VAL A 401 -17.34 -0.47 -23.93
N THR A 402 -17.35 0.77 -23.43
CA THR A 402 -17.04 1.97 -24.22
C THR A 402 -15.53 2.09 -24.45
N GLY A 403 -15.14 2.66 -25.59
CA GLY A 403 -13.74 2.88 -25.98
C GLY A 403 -13.07 4.01 -25.20
#